data_9daf420491e51ea7901927c8758377a4
#
_entry.id   9daf420491e51ea7901927c8758377a4
#
_cell.length_a   1.000
_cell.length_b   1.000
_cell.length_c   1.000
_cell.angle_alpha   90.00
_cell.angle_beta   90.00
_cell.angle_gamma   90.00
#
_symmetry.space_group_name_H-M   'P 1'
#
loop_
_entity.id
_entity.type
_entity.pdbx_description
1 polymer ?
#
loop_
_entity_poly.entity_id
_entity_poly.type
_entity_poly.pdbx_seq_one_letter_code
_entity_poly.pdbx_strand_id
1 'polypeptide(L)'
;MVLVDYWRLPRGMNVLMGTLAVPAGALFVGDFSESAALHAVLLHALSVAGFMAGWNTLNDVNDLEADRINRPDRPIPSGRVSQESARRYGLLMMGISIAALVGIIIHAERAFDGMVWVDSIVIWLLAFFLFSSYEYDGLPFTPCLKRQGFKGNLAISLLVSVLLVFGAAAVGEGLEPLPWMVALAALAINTSREVIKDVQDLAGDADRTTLPMHIGPELARTYAWVCSLVGMVFLVLPYGLGMLPKGAIVMQLPALLSVIMAKPKLVTGEDARASLYLKGGLFLGLLGFIASVLLADFF
;
A
#
# COMPACT_ATOMS: atom_id res chain seq x y z
N MET A 1 -14.09 -13.52 20.40
CA MET A 1 -13.21 -12.39 20.71
C MET A 1 -11.81 -12.58 20.09
N VAL A 2 -11.09 -13.65 20.36
CA VAL A 2 -9.70 -13.85 19.91
C VAL A 2 -9.50 -13.73 18.38
N LEU A 3 -10.35 -14.35 17.55
CA LEU A 3 -10.22 -14.32 16.08
C LEU A 3 -10.36 -12.89 15.49
N VAL A 4 -11.27 -12.09 16.05
CA VAL A 4 -11.48 -10.69 15.62
C VAL A 4 -10.26 -9.84 15.94
N ASP A 5 -9.61 -10.08 17.08
CA ASP A 5 -8.40 -9.32 17.45
C ASP A 5 -7.22 -9.70 16.56
N TYR A 6 -7.06 -10.97 16.17
CA TYR A 6 -6.04 -11.39 15.19
C TYR A 6 -6.34 -10.95 13.74
N TRP A 7 -7.57 -10.60 13.39
CA TRP A 7 -7.90 -9.90 12.16
C TRP A 7 -7.59 -8.40 12.23
N ARG A 8 -7.85 -7.77 13.39
CA ARG A 8 -7.57 -6.35 13.62
C ARG A 8 -6.08 -6.04 13.76
N LEU A 9 -5.33 -6.97 14.36
CA LEU A 9 -3.90 -6.83 14.63
C LEU A 9 -3.07 -6.50 13.36
N PRO A 10 -3.17 -7.26 12.24
CA PRO A 10 -2.46 -6.94 11.00
C PRO A 10 -3.14 -5.84 10.17
N ARG A 11 -4.20 -5.18 10.70
CA ARG A 11 -5.04 -4.25 9.94
C ARG A 11 -5.68 -4.95 8.73
N GLY A 12 -6.40 -6.05 8.97
CA GLY A 12 -6.89 -7.03 8.00
C GLY A 12 -7.47 -6.45 6.71
N MET A 13 -8.25 -5.35 6.78
CA MET A 13 -8.76 -4.68 5.57
C MET A 13 -7.65 -4.08 4.70
N ASN A 14 -6.56 -3.59 5.30
CA ASN A 14 -5.42 -3.09 4.51
C ASN A 14 -4.67 -4.25 3.86
N VAL A 15 -4.48 -5.37 4.59
CA VAL A 15 -3.89 -6.60 4.03
C VAL A 15 -4.73 -7.10 2.87
N LEU A 16 -6.06 -7.18 3.03
CA LEU A 16 -6.98 -7.61 1.96
C LEU A 16 -6.85 -6.72 0.72
N MET A 17 -6.87 -5.39 0.89
CA MET A 17 -6.72 -4.45 -0.23
C MET A 17 -5.36 -4.60 -0.93
N GLY A 18 -4.27 -4.74 -0.17
CA GLY A 18 -2.94 -4.95 -0.75
C GLY A 18 -2.82 -6.30 -1.47
N THR A 19 -3.41 -7.35 -0.91
CA THR A 19 -3.46 -8.68 -1.55
C THR A 19 -4.23 -8.64 -2.87
N LEU A 20 -5.34 -7.89 -2.95
CA LEU A 20 -6.12 -7.69 -4.18
C LEU A 20 -5.41 -6.82 -5.22
N ALA A 21 -4.45 -6.00 -4.83
CA ALA A 21 -3.65 -5.23 -5.78
C ALA A 21 -2.75 -6.14 -6.65
N VAL A 22 -2.38 -7.33 -6.15
CA VAL A 22 -1.54 -8.27 -6.91
C VAL A 22 -2.25 -8.81 -8.16
N PRO A 23 -3.42 -9.48 -8.06
CA PRO A 23 -4.14 -9.91 -9.26
C PRO A 23 -4.57 -8.74 -10.15
N ALA A 24 -4.82 -7.55 -9.59
CA ALA A 24 -5.08 -6.36 -10.40
C ALA A 24 -3.85 -5.96 -11.23
N GLY A 25 -2.65 -5.98 -10.65
CA GLY A 25 -1.40 -5.70 -11.37
C GLY A 25 -1.15 -6.69 -12.52
N ALA A 26 -1.38 -7.98 -12.28
CA ALA A 26 -1.30 -9.01 -13.32
C ALA A 26 -2.35 -8.78 -14.44
N LEU A 27 -3.59 -8.44 -14.07
CA LEU A 27 -4.68 -8.15 -15.01
C LEU A 27 -4.36 -6.97 -15.94
N PHE A 28 -3.61 -5.99 -15.46
CA PHE A 28 -3.25 -4.80 -16.26
C PHE A 28 -2.28 -5.09 -17.39
N VAL A 29 -1.64 -6.24 -17.40
CA VAL A 29 -0.64 -6.61 -18.39
C VAL A 29 -1.05 -7.81 -19.24
N GLY A 30 -2.10 -8.54 -18.88
CA GLY A 30 -2.59 -9.66 -19.67
C GLY A 30 -3.58 -10.57 -18.94
N ASP A 31 -3.93 -11.65 -19.63
CA ASP A 31 -4.74 -12.73 -19.06
C ASP A 31 -3.86 -13.68 -18.25
N PHE A 32 -4.27 -13.95 -17.03
CA PHE A 32 -3.63 -14.91 -16.14
C PHE A 32 -4.55 -16.11 -15.80
N SER A 33 -5.53 -16.38 -16.64
CA SER A 33 -6.47 -17.52 -16.44
C SER A 33 -5.79 -18.88 -16.64
N GLU A 34 -4.67 -18.94 -17.37
CA GLU A 34 -3.88 -20.16 -17.47
C GLU A 34 -3.35 -20.62 -16.12
N SER A 35 -3.36 -21.93 -15.90
CA SER A 35 -3.01 -22.53 -14.60
C SER A 35 -1.64 -22.08 -14.08
N ALA A 36 -0.63 -21.94 -14.92
CA ALA A 36 0.71 -21.52 -14.54
C ALA A 36 0.71 -20.06 -14.03
N ALA A 37 0.12 -19.14 -14.79
CA ALA A 37 0.01 -17.74 -14.44
C ALA A 37 -0.85 -17.53 -13.18
N LEU A 38 -1.98 -18.25 -13.06
CA LEU A 38 -2.83 -18.19 -11.88
C LEU A 38 -2.09 -18.63 -10.62
N HIS A 39 -1.32 -19.73 -10.66
CA HIS A 39 -0.52 -20.17 -9.51
C HIS A 39 0.56 -19.15 -9.15
N ALA A 40 1.23 -18.54 -10.13
CA ALA A 40 2.19 -17.47 -9.90
C ALA A 40 1.53 -16.29 -9.17
N VAL A 41 0.39 -15.79 -9.67
CA VAL A 41 -0.37 -14.68 -9.04
C VAL A 41 -0.80 -15.03 -7.62
N LEU A 42 -1.28 -16.24 -7.36
CA LEU A 42 -1.68 -16.69 -6.02
C LEU A 42 -0.49 -16.74 -5.04
N LEU A 43 0.69 -17.21 -5.48
CA LEU A 43 1.90 -17.20 -4.66
C LEU A 43 2.36 -15.77 -4.33
N HIS A 44 2.29 -14.85 -5.31
CA HIS A 44 2.59 -13.43 -5.08
C HIS A 44 1.59 -12.80 -4.11
N ALA A 45 0.30 -13.08 -4.27
CA ALA A 45 -0.75 -12.61 -3.36
C ALA A 45 -0.54 -13.13 -1.92
N LEU A 46 -0.16 -14.40 -1.77
CA LEU A 46 0.17 -15.00 -0.47
C LEU A 46 1.41 -14.33 0.15
N SER A 47 2.45 -14.07 -0.65
CA SER A 47 3.65 -13.37 -0.19
C SER A 47 3.31 -11.96 0.32
N VAL A 48 2.50 -11.19 -0.43
CA VAL A 48 2.04 -9.86 -0.01
C VAL A 48 1.19 -9.93 1.26
N ALA A 49 0.26 -10.86 1.35
CA ALA A 49 -0.58 -11.03 2.55
C ALA A 49 0.28 -11.28 3.79
N GLY A 50 1.25 -12.20 3.70
CA GLY A 50 2.20 -12.49 4.78
C GLY A 50 3.07 -11.29 5.13
N PHE A 51 3.66 -10.63 4.12
CA PHE A 51 4.50 -9.44 4.30
C PHE A 51 3.74 -8.32 5.02
N MET A 52 2.57 -7.93 4.51
CA MET A 52 1.78 -6.85 5.09
C MET A 52 1.26 -7.19 6.49
N ALA A 53 0.80 -8.44 6.71
CA ALA A 53 0.35 -8.87 8.02
C ALA A 53 1.49 -8.89 9.04
N GLY A 54 2.67 -9.39 8.63
CA GLY A 54 3.87 -9.40 9.43
C GLY A 54 4.29 -7.99 9.85
N TRP A 55 4.46 -7.11 8.85
CA TRP A 55 4.95 -5.76 9.10
C TRP A 55 3.96 -4.87 9.85
N ASN A 56 2.68 -4.88 9.51
CA ASN A 56 1.69 -4.10 10.26
C ASN A 56 1.67 -4.50 11.74
N THR A 57 1.81 -5.79 12.02
CA THR A 57 1.85 -6.29 13.38
C THR A 57 3.15 -5.89 14.11
N LEU A 58 4.31 -6.05 13.45
CA LEU A 58 5.61 -5.67 14.04
C LEU A 58 5.71 -4.16 14.26
N ASN A 59 5.15 -3.36 13.36
CA ASN A 59 5.03 -1.92 13.55
C ASN A 59 4.19 -1.57 14.78
N ASP A 60 3.01 -2.20 14.97
CA ASP A 60 2.17 -1.97 16.16
C ASP A 60 2.86 -2.46 17.45
N VAL A 61 3.74 -3.48 17.39
CA VAL A 61 4.59 -3.89 18.53
C VAL A 61 5.61 -2.82 18.89
N ASN A 62 6.24 -2.19 17.88
CA ASN A 62 7.25 -1.17 18.07
C ASN A 62 6.66 0.19 18.49
N ASP A 63 5.47 0.52 17.99
CA ASP A 63 4.78 1.79 18.24
C ASP A 63 3.87 1.75 19.48
N LEU A 64 3.99 0.75 20.37
CA LEU A 64 3.07 0.52 21.47
C LEU A 64 2.84 1.75 22.35
N GLU A 65 3.88 2.51 22.70
CA GLU A 65 3.74 3.69 23.56
C GLU A 65 2.97 4.83 22.87
N ALA A 66 3.26 5.09 21.61
CA ALA A 66 2.51 6.06 20.81
C ALA A 66 1.05 5.62 20.59
N ASP A 67 0.83 4.31 20.36
CA ASP A 67 -0.51 3.75 20.16
C ASP A 67 -1.37 3.75 21.44
N ARG A 68 -0.76 3.72 22.63
CA ARG A 68 -1.50 3.90 23.90
C ARG A 68 -2.19 5.26 23.98
N ILE A 69 -1.60 6.28 23.35
CA ILE A 69 -2.15 7.63 23.31
C ILE A 69 -3.10 7.80 22.13
N ASN A 70 -2.63 7.47 20.93
CA ASN A 70 -3.34 7.75 19.69
C ASN A 70 -4.42 6.72 19.36
N ARG A 71 -4.24 5.46 19.77
CA ARG A 71 -5.06 4.30 19.37
C ARG A 71 -5.27 3.28 20.49
N PRO A 72 -5.78 3.70 21.67
CA PRO A 72 -5.90 2.84 22.86
C PRO A 72 -6.76 1.57 22.62
N ASP A 73 -7.65 1.62 21.65
CA ASP A 73 -8.55 0.50 21.30
C ASP A 73 -7.92 -0.57 20.41
N ARG A 74 -6.65 -0.41 19.99
CA ARG A 74 -5.94 -1.45 19.24
C ARG A 74 -5.69 -2.69 20.10
N PRO A 75 -5.54 -3.90 19.48
CA PRO A 75 -5.39 -5.15 20.22
C PRO A 75 -4.24 -5.16 21.24
N ILE A 76 -3.08 -4.57 20.93
CA ILE A 76 -1.92 -4.57 21.85
C ILE A 76 -2.09 -3.52 22.94
N PRO A 77 -2.34 -2.22 22.66
CA PRO A 77 -2.53 -1.21 23.69
C PRO A 77 -3.63 -1.52 24.69
N SER A 78 -4.75 -2.12 24.21
CA SER A 78 -5.87 -2.52 25.06
C SER A 78 -5.64 -3.80 25.88
N GLY A 79 -4.49 -4.48 25.70
CA GLY A 79 -4.17 -5.73 26.40
C GLY A 79 -4.91 -6.97 25.91
N ARG A 80 -5.73 -6.88 24.83
CA ARG A 80 -6.43 -8.05 24.27
C ARG A 80 -5.48 -9.05 23.60
N VAL A 81 -4.35 -8.57 23.08
CA VAL A 81 -3.24 -9.39 22.56
C VAL A 81 -1.97 -8.95 23.26
N SER A 82 -1.21 -9.89 23.82
CA SER A 82 0.08 -9.57 24.41
C SER A 82 1.11 -9.20 23.36
N GLN A 83 2.04 -8.30 23.72
CA GLN A 83 3.11 -7.85 22.82
C GLN A 83 3.93 -9.04 22.28
N GLU A 84 4.21 -10.03 23.13
CA GLU A 84 4.94 -11.25 22.76
C GLU A 84 4.16 -12.12 21.75
N SER A 85 2.84 -12.31 21.97
CA SER A 85 1.99 -13.04 21.02
C SER A 85 1.90 -12.31 19.68
N ALA A 86 1.79 -10.98 19.69
CA ALA A 86 1.79 -10.17 18.49
C ALA A 86 3.12 -10.29 17.74
N ARG A 87 4.26 -10.23 18.44
CA ARG A 87 5.59 -10.40 17.83
C ARG A 87 5.73 -11.77 17.17
N ARG A 88 5.33 -12.86 17.85
CA ARG A 88 5.35 -14.22 17.27
C ARG A 88 4.47 -14.33 16.04
N TYR A 89 3.27 -13.76 16.08
CA TYR A 89 2.37 -13.71 14.93
C TYR A 89 3.00 -12.94 13.76
N GLY A 90 3.58 -11.77 14.00
CA GLY A 90 4.24 -10.97 12.97
C GLY A 90 5.40 -11.71 12.30
N LEU A 91 6.25 -12.38 13.10
CA LEU A 91 7.35 -13.20 12.57
C LEU A 91 6.87 -14.41 11.77
N LEU A 92 5.79 -15.08 12.22
CA LEU A 92 5.17 -16.18 11.49
C LEU A 92 4.65 -15.72 10.12
N MET A 93 3.95 -14.59 10.07
CA MET A 93 3.44 -14.03 8.81
C MET A 93 4.59 -13.65 7.86
N MET A 94 5.67 -13.09 8.37
CA MET A 94 6.87 -12.84 7.57
C MET A 94 7.50 -14.13 7.04
N GLY A 95 7.54 -15.20 7.86
CA GLY A 95 7.97 -16.53 7.42
C GLY A 95 7.12 -17.09 6.29
N ILE A 96 5.79 -16.90 6.35
CA ILE A 96 4.87 -17.28 5.26
C ILE A 96 5.18 -16.49 3.99
N SER A 97 5.45 -15.18 4.09
CA SER A 97 5.83 -14.36 2.94
C SER A 97 7.11 -14.88 2.27
N ILE A 98 8.13 -15.20 3.05
CA ILE A 98 9.39 -15.75 2.54
C ILE A 98 9.19 -17.13 1.93
N ALA A 99 8.41 -18.00 2.55
CA ALA A 99 8.10 -19.32 2.00
C ALA A 99 7.35 -19.21 0.67
N ALA A 100 6.40 -18.28 0.55
CA ALA A 100 5.73 -18.00 -0.71
C ALA A 100 6.70 -17.45 -1.78
N LEU A 101 7.69 -16.61 -1.39
CA LEU A 101 8.72 -16.10 -2.27
C LEU A 101 9.60 -17.24 -2.83
N VAL A 102 9.99 -18.21 -1.98
CA VAL A 102 10.68 -19.44 -2.43
C VAL A 102 9.77 -20.24 -3.38
N GLY A 103 8.48 -20.33 -3.08
CA GLY A 103 7.48 -20.96 -3.96
C GLY A 103 7.42 -20.30 -5.32
N ILE A 104 7.50 -18.96 -5.40
CA ILE A 104 7.54 -18.19 -6.67
C ILE A 104 8.73 -18.64 -7.52
N ILE A 105 9.94 -18.71 -6.93
CA ILE A 105 11.14 -19.14 -7.66
C ILE A 105 10.95 -20.55 -8.21
N ILE A 106 10.56 -21.50 -7.35
CA ILE A 106 10.39 -22.90 -7.72
C ILE A 106 9.33 -23.08 -8.80
N HIS A 107 8.23 -22.33 -8.71
CA HIS A 107 7.15 -22.38 -9.67
C HIS A 107 7.57 -21.78 -11.01
N ALA A 108 8.20 -20.61 -10.99
CA ALA A 108 8.63 -19.90 -12.20
C ALA A 108 9.66 -20.70 -13.00
N GLU A 109 10.66 -21.31 -12.33
CA GLU A 109 11.66 -22.18 -12.96
C GLU A 109 11.06 -23.42 -13.64
N ARG A 110 9.86 -23.85 -13.24
CA ARG A 110 9.18 -25.03 -13.80
C ARG A 110 8.14 -24.69 -14.86
N ALA A 111 7.56 -23.50 -14.79
CA ALA A 111 6.36 -23.14 -15.54
C ALA A 111 6.61 -22.11 -16.64
N PHE A 112 7.71 -21.36 -16.56
CA PHE A 112 8.03 -20.30 -17.51
C PHE A 112 9.46 -20.48 -18.05
N ASP A 113 9.68 -20.01 -19.26
CA ASP A 113 11.01 -19.91 -19.84
C ASP A 113 11.73 -18.66 -19.33
N GLY A 114 13.01 -18.81 -18.98
CA GLY A 114 13.83 -17.70 -18.47
C GLY A 114 13.64 -17.40 -16.99
N MET A 115 14.35 -16.38 -16.50
CA MET A 115 14.38 -16.01 -15.08
C MET A 115 13.30 -14.96 -14.75
N VAL A 116 12.03 -15.21 -15.11
CA VAL A 116 10.91 -14.27 -14.87
C VAL A 116 10.68 -13.93 -13.39
N TRP A 117 11.19 -14.74 -12.48
CA TRP A 117 11.12 -14.51 -11.05
C TRP A 117 12.04 -13.40 -10.52
N VAL A 118 13.03 -12.96 -11.32
CA VAL A 118 14.06 -11.99 -10.87
C VAL A 118 13.42 -10.68 -10.45
N ASP A 119 12.51 -10.13 -11.27
CA ASP A 119 11.82 -8.88 -10.96
C ASP A 119 11.05 -8.98 -9.64
N SER A 120 10.37 -10.10 -9.40
CA SER A 120 9.64 -10.37 -8.17
C SER A 120 10.55 -10.37 -6.93
N ILE A 121 11.72 -11.03 -7.03
CA ILE A 121 12.70 -11.07 -5.93
C ILE A 121 13.28 -9.69 -5.67
N VAL A 122 13.66 -8.97 -6.73
CA VAL A 122 14.19 -7.60 -6.60
C VAL A 122 13.19 -6.68 -5.94
N ILE A 123 11.92 -6.68 -6.40
CA ILE A 123 10.85 -5.86 -5.81
C ILE A 123 10.64 -6.22 -4.34
N TRP A 124 10.58 -7.51 -4.00
CA TRP A 124 10.38 -7.96 -2.62
C TRP A 124 11.56 -7.54 -1.72
N LEU A 125 12.81 -7.73 -2.16
CA LEU A 125 14.00 -7.32 -1.40
C LEU A 125 14.07 -5.81 -1.21
N LEU A 126 13.74 -5.02 -2.24
CA LEU A 126 13.66 -3.56 -2.13
C LEU A 126 12.55 -3.13 -1.16
N ALA A 127 11.39 -3.79 -1.19
CA ALA A 127 10.30 -3.53 -0.24
C ALA A 127 10.73 -3.88 1.20
N PHE A 128 11.39 -5.01 1.41
CA PHE A 128 11.90 -5.42 2.71
C PHE A 128 12.95 -4.43 3.25
N PHE A 129 13.90 -4.03 2.39
CA PHE A 129 14.91 -3.03 2.76
C PHE A 129 14.29 -1.67 3.06
N LEU A 130 13.37 -1.20 2.22
CA LEU A 130 12.69 0.09 2.41
C LEU A 130 11.87 0.09 3.70
N PHE A 131 11.17 -1.01 4.01
CA PHE A 131 10.41 -1.11 5.25
C PHE A 131 11.34 -1.18 6.47
N SER A 132 12.42 -1.93 6.39
CA SER A 132 13.43 -1.97 7.44
C SER A 132 14.04 -0.59 7.70
N SER A 133 14.33 0.17 6.63
CA SER A 133 14.80 1.54 6.69
C SER A 133 13.76 2.51 7.24
N TYR A 134 12.47 2.23 7.01
CA TYR A 134 11.37 3.01 7.58
C TYR A 134 11.26 2.79 9.09
N GLU A 135 11.31 1.53 9.55
CA GLU A 135 10.95 1.14 10.91
C GLU A 135 12.11 1.23 11.90
N TYR A 136 13.31 0.79 11.51
CA TYR A 136 14.41 0.60 12.42
C TYR A 136 15.45 1.71 12.35
N ASP A 137 16.14 1.90 13.50
CA ASP A 137 17.31 2.77 13.68
C ASP A 137 18.49 1.92 14.14
N GLY A 138 19.70 2.34 13.80
CA GLY A 138 20.93 1.74 14.33
C GLY A 138 21.50 0.54 13.55
N LEU A 139 20.85 0.05 12.50
CA LEU A 139 21.50 -0.84 11.54
C LEU A 139 22.17 0.00 10.43
N PRO A 140 23.31 -0.46 9.86
CA PRO A 140 23.85 0.19 8.68
C PRO A 140 22.76 0.29 7.61
N PHE A 141 22.50 1.47 7.07
CA PHE A 141 21.47 1.74 6.05
C PHE A 141 20.01 1.77 6.53
N THR A 142 19.72 1.78 7.85
CA THR A 142 18.37 1.96 8.38
C THR A 142 18.24 3.31 9.10
N PRO A 143 17.91 4.39 8.37
CA PRO A 143 17.85 5.75 8.93
C PRO A 143 16.57 6.06 9.71
N CYS A 144 15.70 5.10 9.99
CA CYS A 144 14.39 5.27 10.61
C CYS A 144 13.55 6.36 9.92
N LEU A 145 13.17 6.11 8.66
CA LEU A 145 12.50 7.10 7.82
C LEU A 145 11.19 7.62 8.42
N LYS A 146 10.50 6.83 9.25
CA LYS A 146 9.30 7.25 9.97
C LYS A 146 9.52 8.46 10.89
N ARG A 147 10.78 8.76 11.26
CA ARG A 147 11.17 9.94 12.04
C ARG A 147 11.67 11.10 11.17
N GLN A 148 11.60 11.00 9.84
CA GLN A 148 12.13 11.98 8.91
C GLN A 148 11.06 12.71 8.09
N GLY A 149 9.91 12.98 8.71
CA GLY A 149 8.83 13.77 8.12
C GLY A 149 8.35 13.19 6.79
N PHE A 150 8.33 14.02 5.75
CA PHE A 150 7.80 13.64 4.43
C PHE A 150 8.47 12.41 3.80
N LYS A 151 9.74 12.14 4.11
CA LYS A 151 10.43 10.93 3.60
C LYS A 151 9.78 9.65 4.10
N GLY A 152 9.29 9.65 5.36
CA GLY A 152 8.53 8.52 5.92
C GLY A 152 7.20 8.31 5.21
N ASN A 153 6.45 9.39 4.94
CA ASN A 153 5.18 9.31 4.21
C ASN A 153 5.37 8.77 2.79
N LEU A 154 6.44 9.21 2.10
CA LEU A 154 6.78 8.75 0.77
C LEU A 154 7.20 7.26 0.78
N ALA A 155 8.04 6.84 1.74
CA ALA A 155 8.50 5.46 1.85
C ALA A 155 7.36 4.48 2.05
N ILE A 156 6.44 4.75 3.00
CA ILE A 156 5.29 3.87 3.25
C ILE A 156 4.32 3.86 2.06
N SER A 157 4.20 4.99 1.36
CA SER A 157 3.33 5.09 0.18
C SER A 157 3.90 4.34 -1.03
N LEU A 158 5.23 4.34 -1.18
CA LEU A 158 5.90 3.55 -2.20
C LEU A 158 5.70 2.04 -1.96
N LEU A 159 5.78 1.59 -0.71
CA LEU A 159 5.51 0.20 -0.34
C LEU A 159 4.08 -0.24 -0.70
N VAL A 160 3.09 0.63 -0.54
CA VAL A 160 1.72 0.35 -0.93
C VAL A 160 1.55 0.32 -2.44
N SER A 161 2.20 1.23 -3.16
CA SER A 161 2.04 1.39 -4.61
C SER A 161 2.72 0.27 -5.42
N VAL A 162 3.88 -0.21 -4.96
CA VAL A 162 4.68 -1.23 -5.66
C VAL A 162 3.98 -2.60 -5.74
N LEU A 163 2.93 -2.84 -4.96
CA LEU A 163 2.15 -4.08 -4.97
C LEU A 163 1.55 -4.39 -6.35
N LEU A 164 1.16 -3.36 -7.12
CA LEU A 164 0.65 -3.49 -8.48
C LEU A 164 1.75 -3.98 -9.44
N VAL A 165 2.94 -3.42 -9.31
CA VAL A 165 4.10 -3.82 -10.12
C VAL A 165 4.54 -5.24 -9.75
N PHE A 166 4.51 -5.60 -8.47
CA PHE A 166 4.77 -6.96 -8.00
C PHE A 166 3.76 -7.96 -8.57
N GLY A 167 2.50 -7.53 -8.75
CA GLY A 167 1.47 -8.32 -9.44
C GLY A 167 1.76 -8.53 -10.93
N ALA A 168 2.19 -7.49 -11.65
CA ALA A 168 2.61 -7.60 -13.04
C ALA A 168 3.86 -8.50 -13.20
N ALA A 169 4.80 -8.40 -12.27
CA ALA A 169 5.97 -9.28 -12.24
C ALA A 169 5.63 -10.76 -12.07
N ALA A 170 4.44 -11.09 -11.50
CA ALA A 170 3.98 -12.46 -11.36
C ALA A 170 3.82 -13.20 -12.70
N VAL A 171 3.56 -12.45 -13.77
CA VAL A 171 3.40 -12.97 -15.13
C VAL A 171 4.55 -12.55 -16.06
N GLY A 172 5.67 -12.07 -15.48
CA GLY A 172 6.88 -11.71 -16.21
C GLY A 172 6.86 -10.28 -16.81
N GLU A 173 5.86 -9.46 -16.50
CA GLU A 173 5.60 -8.16 -17.13
C GLU A 173 5.80 -6.99 -16.15
N GLY A 174 6.77 -7.11 -15.22
CA GLY A 174 7.05 -6.11 -14.18
C GLY A 174 7.47 -4.73 -14.70
N LEU A 175 7.88 -4.60 -15.96
CA LEU A 175 8.31 -3.34 -16.57
C LEU A 175 7.21 -2.67 -17.42
N GLU A 176 6.05 -3.31 -17.60
CA GLU A 176 4.94 -2.75 -18.39
C GLU A 176 4.44 -1.42 -17.82
N PRO A 177 4.15 -0.41 -18.68
CA PRO A 177 3.89 0.96 -18.22
C PRO A 177 2.61 1.12 -17.40
N LEU A 178 1.51 0.39 -17.70
CA LEU A 178 0.22 0.61 -17.06
C LEU A 178 0.24 0.34 -15.54
N PRO A 179 0.80 -0.78 -15.04
CA PRO A 179 0.94 -1.00 -13.58
C PRO A 179 1.73 0.12 -12.88
N TRP A 180 2.77 0.67 -13.53
CA TRP A 180 3.55 1.80 -12.99
C TRP A 180 2.73 3.08 -12.93
N MET A 181 1.91 3.40 -13.96
CA MET A 181 1.04 4.57 -13.93
C MET A 181 0.00 4.48 -12.81
N VAL A 182 -0.61 3.31 -12.62
CA VAL A 182 -1.55 3.06 -11.52
C VAL A 182 -0.84 3.12 -10.16
N ALA A 183 0.37 2.58 -10.07
CA ALA A 183 1.21 2.68 -8.87
C ALA A 183 1.54 4.14 -8.52
N LEU A 184 1.83 5.00 -9.50
CA LEU A 184 2.08 6.43 -9.27
C LEU A 184 0.83 7.17 -8.78
N ALA A 185 -0.37 6.82 -9.27
CA ALA A 185 -1.62 7.34 -8.73
C ALA A 185 -1.80 6.93 -7.26
N ALA A 186 -1.57 5.65 -6.95
CA ALA A 186 -1.65 5.12 -5.60
C ALA A 186 -0.60 5.75 -4.67
N LEU A 187 0.65 5.92 -5.13
CA LEU A 187 1.73 6.59 -4.42
C LEU A 187 1.33 8.00 -3.99
N ALA A 188 0.85 8.80 -4.93
CA ALA A 188 0.54 10.20 -4.67
C ALA A 188 -0.67 10.36 -3.72
N ILE A 189 -1.76 9.61 -3.94
CA ILE A 189 -2.95 9.67 -3.09
C ILE A 189 -2.65 9.11 -1.69
N ASN A 190 -1.87 8.01 -1.58
CA ASN A 190 -1.51 7.48 -0.28
C ASN A 190 -0.54 8.40 0.48
N THR A 191 0.41 9.05 -0.21
CA THR A 191 1.28 10.06 0.41
C THR A 191 0.45 11.20 1.01
N SER A 192 -0.55 11.70 0.27
CA SER A 192 -1.51 12.68 0.80
C SER A 192 -2.16 12.17 2.09
N ARG A 193 -2.66 10.93 2.08
CA ARG A 193 -3.33 10.32 3.22
C ARG A 193 -2.40 10.12 4.42
N GLU A 194 -1.15 9.70 4.22
CA GLU A 194 -0.18 9.53 5.31
C GLU A 194 0.21 10.88 5.94
N VAL A 195 0.38 11.95 5.14
CA VAL A 195 0.58 13.31 5.67
C VAL A 195 -0.60 13.76 6.55
N ILE A 196 -1.85 13.46 6.14
CA ILE A 196 -3.04 13.81 6.95
C ILE A 196 -3.11 12.97 8.23
N LYS A 197 -2.68 11.73 8.20
CA LYS A 197 -2.58 10.90 9.43
C LYS A 197 -1.57 11.48 10.41
N ASP A 198 -0.43 11.98 9.93
CA ASP A 198 0.54 12.66 10.79
C ASP A 198 -0.06 13.91 11.45
N VAL A 199 -0.97 14.65 10.76
CA VAL A 199 -1.72 15.76 11.39
C VAL A 199 -2.66 15.26 12.49
N GLN A 200 -3.33 14.12 12.28
CA GLN A 200 -4.22 13.51 13.28
C GLN A 200 -3.47 13.01 14.52
N ASP A 201 -2.28 12.46 14.31
CA ASP A 201 -1.53 11.74 15.34
C ASP A 201 -0.52 12.64 16.10
N LEU A 202 -0.50 13.96 15.81
CA LEU A 202 0.44 14.95 16.41
C LEU A 202 0.58 14.86 17.94
N ALA A 203 -0.51 14.57 18.66
CA ALA A 203 -0.50 14.54 20.12
C ALA A 203 0.29 13.36 20.70
N GLY A 204 0.34 12.24 20.00
CA GLY A 204 1.02 11.01 20.45
C GLY A 204 2.37 10.76 19.81
N ASP A 205 2.77 11.58 18.83
CA ASP A 205 3.99 11.39 18.05
C ASP A 205 5.21 12.09 18.70
N ALA A 206 5.32 12.05 20.04
CA ALA A 206 6.40 12.73 20.78
C ALA A 206 7.82 12.30 20.36
N ASP A 207 7.98 11.06 19.90
CA ASP A 207 9.27 10.48 19.50
C ASP A 207 9.55 10.54 17.98
N ARG A 208 8.65 11.17 17.23
CA ARG A 208 8.78 11.30 15.77
C ARG A 208 8.96 12.76 15.40
N THR A 209 9.64 12.99 14.27
CA THR A 209 9.67 14.31 13.65
C THR A 209 8.86 14.23 12.35
N THR A 210 7.55 14.47 12.46
CA THR A 210 6.62 14.39 11.33
C THR A 210 6.58 15.70 10.53
N LEU A 211 6.08 15.64 9.28
CA LEU A 211 5.98 16.84 8.43
C LEU A 211 5.21 17.99 9.10
N PRO A 212 4.01 17.76 9.70
CA PRO A 212 3.26 18.84 10.35
C PRO A 212 3.96 19.45 11.58
N MET A 213 4.90 18.75 12.21
CA MET A 213 5.73 19.33 13.28
C MET A 213 6.72 20.37 12.74
N HIS A 214 7.21 20.18 11.52
CA HIS A 214 8.15 21.12 10.89
C HIS A 214 7.49 22.35 10.27
N ILE A 215 6.35 22.15 9.58
CA ILE A 215 5.74 23.19 8.76
C ILE A 215 4.38 23.66 9.26
N GLY A 216 3.90 23.08 10.34
CA GLY A 216 2.57 23.32 10.87
C GLY A 216 1.45 22.52 10.14
N PRO A 217 0.31 22.28 10.83
CA PRO A 217 -0.76 21.43 10.30
C PRO A 217 -1.44 22.00 9.05
N GLU A 218 -1.60 23.31 8.95
CA GLU A 218 -2.25 23.98 7.82
C GLU A 218 -1.46 23.81 6.51
N LEU A 219 -0.15 24.01 6.59
CA LEU A 219 0.72 23.85 5.43
C LEU A 219 0.85 22.37 5.06
N ALA A 220 0.87 21.45 6.05
CA ALA A 220 0.86 20.01 5.81
C ALA A 220 -0.41 19.57 5.06
N ARG A 221 -1.61 20.08 5.41
CA ARG A 221 -2.85 19.85 4.65
C ARG A 221 -2.76 20.35 3.22
N THR A 222 -2.09 21.48 3.01
CA THR A 222 -1.85 22.03 1.66
C THR A 222 -0.95 21.09 0.84
N TYR A 223 0.14 20.59 1.42
CA TYR A 223 1.01 19.60 0.77
C TYR A 223 0.25 18.31 0.44
N ALA A 224 -0.57 17.81 1.38
CA ALA A 224 -1.42 16.66 1.15
C ALA A 224 -2.37 16.89 -0.04
N TRP A 225 -2.97 18.07 -0.15
CA TRP A 225 -3.83 18.40 -1.28
C TRP A 225 -3.07 18.42 -2.62
N VAL A 226 -1.85 18.97 -2.65
CA VAL A 226 -1.00 18.94 -3.86
C VAL A 226 -0.69 17.50 -4.27
N CYS A 227 -0.33 16.63 -3.33
CA CYS A 227 -0.15 15.20 -3.62
C CYS A 227 -1.43 14.57 -4.19
N SER A 228 -2.61 14.93 -3.66
CA SER A 228 -3.89 14.45 -4.18
C SER A 228 -4.13 14.87 -5.63
N LEU A 229 -3.80 16.12 -5.99
CA LEU A 229 -3.90 16.62 -7.37
C LEU A 229 -3.00 15.84 -8.32
N VAL A 230 -1.76 15.56 -7.91
CA VAL A 230 -0.83 14.72 -8.68
C VAL A 230 -1.42 13.32 -8.87
N GLY A 231 -1.99 12.73 -7.82
CA GLY A 231 -2.66 11.44 -7.91
C GLY A 231 -3.84 11.45 -8.89
N MET A 232 -4.65 12.51 -8.90
CA MET A 232 -5.76 12.66 -9.86
C MET A 232 -5.27 12.74 -11.31
N VAL A 233 -4.12 13.37 -11.57
CA VAL A 233 -3.50 13.37 -12.90
C VAL A 233 -3.17 11.93 -13.32
N PHE A 234 -2.54 11.14 -12.45
CA PHE A 234 -2.21 9.74 -12.77
C PHE A 234 -3.45 8.82 -12.85
N LEU A 235 -4.59 9.15 -12.23
CA LEU A 235 -5.85 8.43 -12.45
C LEU A 235 -6.38 8.61 -13.89
N VAL A 236 -6.07 9.72 -14.53
CA VAL A 236 -6.58 10.09 -15.87
C VAL A 236 -5.55 9.83 -16.97
N LEU A 237 -4.28 9.99 -16.68
CA LEU A 237 -3.18 9.97 -17.66
C LEU A 237 -3.13 8.70 -18.54
N PRO A 238 -3.35 7.47 -18.03
CA PRO A 238 -3.34 6.25 -18.84
C PRO A 238 -4.34 6.27 -20.02
N TYR A 239 -5.48 6.93 -19.84
CA TYR A 239 -6.49 7.09 -20.91
C TYR A 239 -6.03 8.10 -21.95
N GLY A 240 -5.40 9.20 -21.52
CA GLY A 240 -4.81 10.20 -22.40
C GLY A 240 -3.66 9.67 -23.25
N LEU A 241 -2.85 8.78 -22.69
CA LEU A 241 -1.72 8.13 -23.35
C LEU A 241 -2.13 6.93 -24.23
N GLY A 242 -3.42 6.56 -24.24
CA GLY A 242 -3.90 5.43 -25.04
C GLY A 242 -3.55 4.05 -24.47
N MET A 243 -3.15 3.97 -23.19
CA MET A 243 -2.92 2.69 -22.50
C MET A 243 -4.23 1.98 -22.15
N LEU A 244 -5.32 2.74 -22.06
CA LEU A 244 -6.68 2.28 -21.82
C LEU A 244 -7.64 2.98 -22.79
N PRO A 245 -8.81 2.37 -23.11
CA PRO A 245 -9.81 2.99 -23.95
C PRO A 245 -10.23 4.36 -23.41
N LYS A 246 -10.24 5.38 -24.27
CA LYS A 246 -10.54 6.77 -23.84
C LYS A 246 -11.91 6.90 -23.17
N GLY A 247 -12.93 6.18 -23.68
CA GLY A 247 -14.27 6.20 -23.11
C GLY A 247 -14.33 5.62 -21.69
N ALA A 248 -13.46 4.67 -21.36
CA ALA A 248 -13.40 4.04 -20.04
C ALA A 248 -12.94 4.98 -18.91
N ILE A 249 -12.48 6.21 -19.25
CA ILE A 249 -12.15 7.24 -18.25
C ILE A 249 -13.31 7.51 -17.27
N VAL A 250 -14.56 7.27 -17.70
CA VAL A 250 -15.75 7.43 -16.85
C VAL A 250 -15.70 6.54 -15.61
N MET A 251 -14.98 5.41 -15.67
CA MET A 251 -14.80 4.50 -14.55
C MET A 251 -13.96 5.12 -13.41
N GLN A 252 -13.22 6.21 -13.68
CA GLN A 252 -12.48 6.94 -12.65
C GLN A 252 -13.30 8.03 -11.95
N LEU A 253 -14.52 8.36 -12.42
CA LEU A 253 -15.33 9.41 -11.82
C LEU A 253 -15.59 9.20 -10.32
N PRO A 254 -15.92 8.00 -9.82
CA PRO A 254 -16.11 7.79 -8.38
C PRO A 254 -14.84 8.07 -7.56
N ALA A 255 -13.66 7.68 -8.08
CA ALA A 255 -12.38 7.94 -7.43
C ALA A 255 -12.07 9.43 -7.40
N LEU A 256 -12.19 10.11 -8.53
CA LEU A 256 -11.97 11.56 -8.65
C LEU A 256 -12.89 12.33 -7.70
N LEU A 257 -14.18 11.99 -7.66
CA LEU A 257 -15.14 12.61 -6.74
C LEU A 257 -14.76 12.37 -5.28
N SER A 258 -14.35 11.14 -4.92
CA SER A 258 -13.90 10.83 -3.56
C SER A 258 -12.70 11.69 -3.16
N VAL A 259 -11.67 11.80 -4.03
CA VAL A 259 -10.51 12.64 -3.75
C VAL A 259 -10.89 14.12 -3.65
N ILE A 260 -11.75 14.64 -4.54
CA ILE A 260 -12.23 16.02 -4.50
C ILE A 260 -12.96 16.33 -3.19
N MET A 261 -13.77 15.38 -2.69
CA MET A 261 -14.51 15.53 -1.41
C MET A 261 -13.59 15.58 -0.19
N ALA A 262 -12.33 15.18 -0.30
CA ALA A 262 -11.35 15.42 0.75
C ALA A 262 -11.01 16.90 0.94
N LYS A 263 -11.01 17.72 -0.14
CA LYS A 263 -10.61 19.14 -0.08
C LYS A 263 -11.37 19.98 0.95
N PRO A 264 -12.72 20.03 0.97
CA PRO A 264 -13.43 20.78 1.98
C PRO A 264 -13.12 20.32 3.41
N LYS A 265 -12.86 19.01 3.61
CA LYS A 265 -12.50 18.46 4.92
C LYS A 265 -11.11 18.86 5.38
N LEU A 266 -10.14 18.98 4.45
CA LEU A 266 -8.82 19.54 4.73
C LEU A 266 -8.91 21.02 5.14
N VAL A 267 -9.78 21.80 4.48
CA VAL A 267 -9.98 23.22 4.80
C VAL A 267 -10.61 23.42 6.18
N THR A 268 -11.57 22.55 6.57
CA THR A 268 -12.24 22.63 7.87
C THR A 268 -11.50 21.92 9.00
N GLY A 269 -10.33 21.27 8.73
CA GLY A 269 -9.58 20.50 9.72
C GLY A 269 -10.26 19.19 10.14
N GLU A 270 -11.22 18.69 9.36
CA GLU A 270 -11.85 17.38 9.57
C GLU A 270 -10.96 16.25 9.01
N ASP A 271 -9.73 16.14 9.53
CA ASP A 271 -8.67 15.31 8.98
C ASP A 271 -9.03 13.82 8.90
N ALA A 272 -9.76 13.29 9.88
CA ALA A 272 -10.24 11.91 9.87
C ALA A 272 -11.16 11.61 8.67
N ARG A 273 -12.07 12.56 8.34
CA ARG A 273 -12.94 12.44 7.17
C ARG A 273 -12.16 12.61 5.87
N ALA A 274 -11.23 13.56 5.82
CA ALA A 274 -10.34 13.73 4.65
C ALA A 274 -9.57 12.45 4.36
N SER A 275 -8.94 11.84 5.38
CA SER A 275 -8.23 10.56 5.27
C SER A 275 -9.13 9.42 4.76
N LEU A 276 -10.40 9.39 5.19
CA LEU A 276 -11.38 8.40 4.72
C LEU A 276 -11.71 8.58 3.23
N TYR A 277 -11.94 9.81 2.77
CA TYR A 277 -12.18 10.11 1.36
C TYR A 277 -10.97 9.75 0.49
N LEU A 278 -9.73 10.05 0.94
CA LEU A 278 -8.52 9.66 0.22
C LEU A 278 -8.38 8.12 0.13
N LYS A 279 -8.70 7.40 1.21
CA LYS A 279 -8.74 5.92 1.20
C LYS A 279 -9.80 5.41 0.23
N GLY A 280 -10.97 6.06 0.19
CA GLY A 280 -12.02 5.77 -0.78
C GLY A 280 -11.54 5.98 -2.22
N GLY A 281 -10.83 7.09 -2.48
CA GLY A 281 -10.25 7.40 -3.78
C GLY A 281 -9.26 6.33 -4.27
N LEU A 282 -8.39 5.82 -3.38
CA LEU A 282 -7.48 4.70 -3.69
C LEU A 282 -8.23 3.44 -4.11
N PHE A 283 -9.23 3.05 -3.32
CA PHE A 283 -9.99 1.83 -3.60
C PHE A 283 -10.83 1.95 -4.87
N LEU A 284 -11.57 3.04 -5.02
CA LEU A 284 -12.41 3.31 -6.19
C LEU A 284 -11.56 3.49 -7.46
N GLY A 285 -10.37 4.08 -7.35
CA GLY A 285 -9.43 4.20 -8.46
C GLY A 285 -8.93 2.84 -8.96
N LEU A 286 -8.56 1.95 -8.03
CA LEU A 286 -8.18 0.58 -8.39
C LEU A 286 -9.33 -0.15 -9.07
N LEU A 287 -10.55 -0.07 -8.53
CA LEU A 287 -11.73 -0.67 -9.15
C LEU A 287 -12.03 -0.06 -10.52
N GLY A 288 -11.84 1.25 -10.69
CA GLY A 288 -12.01 1.94 -11.96
C GLY A 288 -11.03 1.44 -13.03
N PHE A 289 -9.76 1.21 -12.67
CA PHE A 289 -8.78 0.63 -13.60
C PHE A 289 -9.11 -0.83 -13.94
N ILE A 290 -9.47 -1.64 -12.95
CA ILE A 290 -9.92 -3.03 -13.18
C ILE A 290 -11.12 -3.05 -14.14
N ALA A 291 -12.13 -2.23 -13.88
CA ALA A 291 -13.30 -2.11 -14.74
C ALA A 291 -12.94 -1.65 -16.16
N SER A 292 -11.99 -0.72 -16.30
CA SER A 292 -11.54 -0.23 -17.61
C SER A 292 -10.84 -1.31 -18.44
N VAL A 293 -10.13 -2.25 -17.81
CA VAL A 293 -9.51 -3.39 -18.50
C VAL A 293 -10.56 -4.43 -18.85
N LEU A 294 -11.40 -4.83 -17.87
CA LEU A 294 -12.39 -5.89 -18.07
C LEU A 294 -13.51 -5.51 -19.05
N LEU A 295 -13.81 -4.24 -19.17
CA LEU A 295 -14.87 -3.71 -20.04
C LEU A 295 -14.31 -2.97 -21.27
N ALA A 296 -13.04 -3.22 -21.63
CA ALA A 296 -12.37 -2.51 -22.73
C ALA A 296 -13.14 -2.61 -24.07
N ASP A 297 -13.77 -3.74 -24.34
CA ASP A 297 -14.53 -3.99 -25.57
C ASP A 297 -15.85 -3.16 -25.67
N PHE A 298 -16.28 -2.52 -24.58
CA PHE A 298 -17.49 -1.69 -24.56
C PHE A 298 -17.21 -0.20 -24.81
N PHE A 299 -15.94 0.20 -24.86
CA PHE A 299 -15.46 1.58 -24.98
C PHE A 299 -14.58 1.77 -26.21
#